data_39da06d4ef4298555f9e29292fd47205
#
_entry.id   39da06d4ef4298555f9e29292fd47205
#
_cell.length_a   1.000
_cell.length_b   1.000
_cell.length_c   1.000
_cell.angle_alpha   90.00
_cell.angle_beta   90.00
_cell.angle_gamma   90.00
#
_symmetry.space_group_name_H-M   'P 1'
#
loop_
_entity.id
_entity.type
_entity.pdbx_description
1 polymer ?
#
loop_
_entity_poly.entity_id
_entity_poly.type
_entity_poly.pdbx_seq_one_letter_code
_entity_poly.pdbx_strand_id
1 'polypeptide(L)'
;MPSPKELAAGLIKYAPGAVDFGHGPRFDNPDQPKAEGFFGRIPLSNGDYATEYSVSQNIDGKNVEMPSIVPTLNKEELGHVMRAAETGSPLPNSVYDKSLAHAKDRISKGQSPFWQIPESYTPMPK
;
A
#
# COMPACT_ATOMS: atom_id res chain seq x y z
N MET A 1 -14.61 12.71 -11.55
CA MET A 1 -13.49 11.78 -11.29
C MET A 1 -13.57 10.62 -12.26
N PRO A 2 -12.47 10.24 -12.90
CA PRO A 2 -12.46 9.04 -13.74
C PRO A 2 -12.68 7.77 -12.91
N SER A 3 -13.31 6.77 -13.51
CA SER A 3 -13.50 5.48 -12.85
C SER A 3 -12.19 4.66 -12.90
N PRO A 4 -12.00 3.71 -11.96
CA PRO A 4 -10.84 2.83 -12.00
C PRO A 4 -10.72 2.06 -13.32
N LYS A 5 -11.84 1.67 -13.92
CA LYS A 5 -11.87 0.97 -15.20
C LYS A 5 -11.36 1.85 -16.33
N GLU A 6 -11.73 3.11 -16.37
CA GLU A 6 -11.28 4.06 -17.39
C GLU A 6 -9.79 4.33 -17.27
N LEU A 7 -9.28 4.49 -16.05
CA LEU A 7 -7.85 4.67 -15.80
C LEU A 7 -7.07 3.42 -16.19
N ALA A 8 -7.54 2.23 -15.81
CA ALA A 8 -6.88 0.97 -16.13
C ALA A 8 -6.85 0.71 -17.65
N ALA A 9 -7.85 1.18 -18.38
CA ALA A 9 -7.92 1.08 -19.84
C ALA A 9 -7.08 2.14 -20.56
N GLY A 10 -6.47 3.08 -19.84
CA GLY A 10 -5.68 4.15 -20.41
C GLY A 10 -6.52 5.26 -21.07
N LEU A 11 -7.83 5.27 -20.83
CA LEU A 11 -8.74 6.25 -21.42
C LEU A 11 -8.65 7.60 -20.72
N ILE A 12 -8.26 7.63 -19.43
CA ILE A 12 -8.12 8.83 -18.64
C ILE A 12 -6.76 8.78 -17.93
N LYS A 13 -6.05 9.90 -17.98
CA LYS A 13 -4.76 10.04 -17.31
C LYS A 13 -4.94 10.29 -15.82
N TYR A 14 -3.96 9.85 -15.03
CA TYR A 14 -3.87 10.17 -13.61
C TYR A 14 -3.70 11.68 -13.40
N ALA A 15 -3.88 12.13 -12.16
CA ALA A 15 -3.69 13.53 -11.77
C ALA A 15 -2.30 14.04 -12.19
N PRO A 16 -2.16 15.34 -12.51
CA PRO A 16 -0.87 15.91 -12.89
C PRO A 16 0.21 15.66 -11.85
N GLY A 17 1.39 15.26 -12.31
CA GLY A 17 2.54 14.95 -11.44
C GLY A 17 2.53 13.55 -10.84
N ALA A 18 1.48 12.77 -11.04
CA ALA A 18 1.44 11.39 -10.59
C ALA A 18 2.39 10.52 -11.43
N VAL A 19 3.04 9.54 -10.79
CA VAL A 19 3.91 8.57 -11.47
C VAL A 19 3.18 7.24 -11.53
N ASP A 20 3.00 6.72 -12.74
CA ASP A 20 2.35 5.43 -12.99
C ASP A 20 3.40 4.31 -12.98
N PHE A 21 3.35 3.46 -11.93
CA PHE A 21 4.24 2.31 -11.79
C PHE A 21 3.68 1.04 -12.47
N GLY A 22 2.49 1.15 -13.08
CA GLY A 22 1.88 0.00 -13.76
C GLY A 22 1.04 -0.89 -12.85
N HIS A 23 0.72 -0.46 -11.63
CA HIS A 23 -0.08 -1.24 -10.66
C HIS A 23 -1.57 -0.90 -10.69
N GLY A 24 -1.98 0.01 -11.57
CA GLY A 24 -3.36 0.45 -11.67
C GLY A 24 -3.70 1.57 -10.69
N PRO A 25 -4.96 1.98 -10.68
CA PRO A 25 -5.42 3.09 -9.82
C PRO A 25 -5.59 2.64 -8.37
N ARG A 26 -5.48 3.62 -7.45
CA ARG A 26 -5.87 3.39 -6.05
C ARG A 26 -7.38 3.22 -5.96
N PHE A 27 -7.79 2.34 -5.07
CA PHE A 27 -9.20 2.00 -4.91
C PHE A 27 -10.00 3.17 -4.31
N ASP A 28 -9.42 3.87 -3.35
CA ASP A 28 -10.05 4.99 -2.66
C ASP A 28 -9.92 6.33 -3.40
N ASN A 29 -8.97 6.43 -4.33
CA ASN A 29 -8.72 7.65 -5.10
C ASN A 29 -8.27 7.28 -6.51
N PRO A 30 -9.21 6.99 -7.43
CA PRO A 30 -8.89 6.44 -8.76
C PRO A 30 -8.06 7.33 -9.67
N ASP A 31 -7.95 8.63 -9.42
CA ASP A 31 -7.08 9.52 -10.18
C ASP A 31 -5.62 9.50 -9.71
N GLN A 32 -5.32 8.69 -8.69
CA GLN A 32 -3.98 8.45 -8.20
C GLN A 32 -3.57 7.01 -8.48
N PRO A 33 -2.35 6.76 -9.01
CA PRO A 33 -1.86 5.40 -9.23
C PRO A 33 -1.34 4.79 -7.95
N LYS A 34 -1.38 3.45 -7.87
CA LYS A 34 -0.68 2.72 -6.82
C LYS A 34 0.82 2.86 -7.02
N ALA A 35 1.56 2.99 -5.91
CA ALA A 35 3.01 3.12 -5.90
C ALA A 35 3.71 1.79 -5.58
N GLU A 36 5.04 1.82 -5.49
CA GLU A 36 5.86 0.62 -5.26
C GLU A 36 5.86 0.14 -3.81
N GLY A 37 5.47 0.97 -2.85
CA GLY A 37 5.47 0.63 -1.43
C GLY A 37 6.83 0.82 -0.75
N PHE A 38 6.86 0.65 0.58
CA PHE A 38 8.04 0.98 1.39
C PHE A 38 9.24 0.07 1.14
N PHE A 39 9.01 -1.19 0.82
CA PHE A 39 10.08 -2.15 0.51
C PHE A 39 10.29 -2.35 -1.00
N GLY A 40 9.54 -1.63 -1.84
CA GLY A 40 9.48 -1.90 -3.26
C GLY A 40 8.71 -3.19 -3.56
N ARG A 41 8.97 -3.80 -4.69
CA ARG A 41 8.31 -5.05 -5.09
C ARG A 41 8.86 -6.22 -4.29
N ILE A 42 7.97 -6.95 -3.63
CA ILE A 42 8.32 -8.12 -2.82
C ILE A 42 7.87 -9.36 -3.58
N PRO A 43 8.81 -10.22 -4.05
CA PRO A 43 8.44 -11.42 -4.81
C PRO A 43 7.62 -12.40 -3.96
N LEU A 44 6.58 -12.96 -4.56
CA LEU A 44 5.76 -14.00 -3.96
C LEU A 44 6.15 -15.36 -4.56
N SER A 45 5.79 -16.43 -3.87
CA SER A 45 6.13 -17.79 -4.30
C SER A 45 5.44 -18.22 -5.59
N ASN A 46 4.31 -17.58 -5.93
CA ASN A 46 3.53 -17.88 -7.14
C ASN A 46 4.01 -17.14 -8.40
N GLY A 47 5.13 -16.41 -8.33
CA GLY A 47 5.67 -15.63 -9.44
C GLY A 47 5.16 -14.20 -9.54
N ASP A 48 4.21 -13.83 -8.70
CA ASP A 48 3.70 -12.47 -8.55
C ASP A 48 4.55 -11.65 -7.57
N TYR A 49 4.13 -10.44 -7.26
CA TYR A 49 4.77 -9.62 -6.24
C TYR A 49 3.72 -8.82 -5.45
N ALA A 50 4.10 -8.40 -4.25
CA ALA A 50 3.31 -7.50 -3.40
C ALA A 50 4.06 -6.18 -3.22
N THR A 51 3.33 -5.09 -3.07
CA THR A 51 3.90 -3.75 -2.83
C THR A 51 3.34 -3.11 -1.58
N GLU A 52 2.04 -3.04 -1.45
CA GLU A 52 1.36 -2.31 -0.37
C GLU A 52 0.40 -3.19 0.43
N TYR A 53 -0.27 -4.12 -0.22
CA TYR A 53 -1.33 -4.98 0.34
C TYR A 53 -2.24 -4.19 1.28
N SER A 54 -3.03 -3.29 0.69
CA SER A 54 -3.81 -2.28 1.41
C SER A 54 -4.89 -2.86 2.30
N VAL A 55 -5.13 -2.21 3.43
CA VAL A 55 -6.23 -2.49 4.35
C VAL A 55 -6.94 -1.20 4.69
N SER A 56 -8.20 -1.31 5.14
CA SER A 56 -8.97 -0.17 5.63
C SER A 56 -9.10 -0.26 7.14
N GLN A 57 -8.78 0.82 7.84
CA GLN A 57 -8.95 0.91 9.28
C GLN A 57 -9.53 2.27 9.66
N ASN A 58 -10.22 2.31 10.80
CA ASN A 58 -10.85 3.55 11.26
C ASN A 58 -9.83 4.47 11.92
N ILE A 59 -9.80 5.73 11.48
CA ILE A 59 -9.04 6.82 12.12
C ILE A 59 -10.01 7.97 12.35
N ASP A 60 -10.22 8.31 13.60
CA ASP A 60 -11.10 9.43 14.01
C ASP A 60 -12.49 9.40 13.37
N GLY A 61 -13.09 8.21 13.33
CA GLY A 61 -14.43 7.99 12.82
C GLY A 61 -14.52 7.81 11.31
N LYS A 62 -13.40 7.81 10.60
CA LYS A 62 -13.35 7.60 9.14
C LYS A 62 -12.60 6.33 8.79
N ASN A 63 -13.09 5.58 7.81
CA ASN A 63 -12.34 4.48 7.24
C ASN A 63 -11.26 5.03 6.32
N VAL A 64 -10.01 4.69 6.61
CA VAL A 64 -8.85 5.15 5.88
C VAL A 64 -8.15 3.97 5.25
N GLU A 65 -7.89 4.06 3.95
CA GLU A 65 -7.08 3.09 3.21
C GLU A 65 -5.61 3.31 3.57
N MET A 66 -4.90 2.22 3.87
CA MET A 66 -3.49 2.29 4.27
C MET A 66 -2.75 1.02 3.88
N PRO A 67 -1.42 1.07 3.69
CA PRO A 67 -0.67 -0.14 3.41
C PRO A 67 -0.54 -1.00 4.67
N SER A 68 -0.64 -2.33 4.52
CA SER A 68 -0.26 -3.25 5.58
C SER A 68 1.26 -3.48 5.60
N ILE A 69 1.93 -3.27 4.46
CA ILE A 69 3.38 -3.42 4.32
C ILE A 69 4.02 -2.09 4.70
N VAL A 70 4.46 -1.99 5.95
CA VAL A 70 5.04 -0.77 6.54
C VAL A 70 6.45 -1.06 7.07
N PRO A 71 7.31 -0.01 7.20
CA PRO A 71 8.72 -0.19 7.57
C PRO A 71 8.97 -0.86 8.92
N THR A 72 8.00 -0.81 9.82
CA THR A 72 8.14 -1.36 11.18
C THR A 72 7.84 -2.85 11.29
N LEU A 73 7.41 -3.51 10.20
CA LEU A 73 7.19 -4.95 10.21
C LEU A 73 8.51 -5.70 10.42
N ASN A 74 8.47 -6.75 11.24
CA ASN A 74 9.58 -7.69 11.32
C ASN A 74 9.46 -8.76 10.22
N LYS A 75 10.47 -9.63 10.12
CA LYS A 75 10.53 -10.66 9.08
C LYS A 75 9.33 -11.60 9.14
N GLU A 76 8.92 -12.00 10.33
CA GLU A 76 7.80 -12.92 10.54
C GLU A 76 6.48 -12.28 10.13
N GLU A 77 6.25 -11.03 10.52
CA GLU A 77 5.06 -10.28 10.14
C GLU A 77 4.99 -10.09 8.63
N LEU A 78 6.11 -9.73 8.00
CA LEU A 78 6.15 -9.58 6.54
C LEU A 78 5.83 -10.91 5.85
N GLY A 79 6.32 -12.02 6.37
CA GLY A 79 6.00 -13.36 5.87
C GLY A 79 4.50 -13.67 5.94
N HIS A 80 3.83 -13.25 7.01
CA HIS A 80 2.37 -13.39 7.14
C HIS A 80 1.62 -12.57 6.10
N VAL A 81 2.06 -11.33 5.84
CA VAL A 81 1.45 -10.49 4.81
C VAL A 81 1.61 -11.11 3.43
N MET A 82 2.80 -11.65 3.12
CA MET A 82 3.05 -12.31 1.84
C MET A 82 2.14 -13.53 1.65
N ARG A 83 1.94 -14.34 2.70
CA ARG A 83 1.00 -15.47 2.65
C ARG A 83 -0.43 -14.99 2.46
N ALA A 84 -0.83 -13.92 3.13
CA ALA A 84 -2.16 -13.35 2.95
C ALA A 84 -2.38 -12.87 1.52
N ALA A 85 -1.38 -12.26 0.91
CA ALA A 85 -1.44 -11.80 -0.48
C ALA A 85 -1.60 -12.98 -1.46
N GLU A 86 -1.02 -14.14 -1.15
CA GLU A 86 -1.11 -15.33 -2.00
C GLU A 86 -2.39 -16.14 -1.77
N THR A 87 -2.86 -16.23 -0.53
CA THR A 87 -3.89 -17.20 -0.14
C THR A 87 -5.16 -16.58 0.41
N GLY A 88 -5.17 -15.25 0.67
CA GLY A 88 -6.29 -14.60 1.34
C GLY A 88 -6.37 -14.87 2.84
N SER A 89 -5.32 -15.43 3.45
CA SER A 89 -5.27 -15.69 4.89
C SER A 89 -5.44 -14.40 5.70
N PRO A 90 -6.04 -14.46 6.91
CA PRO A 90 -6.14 -13.28 7.76
C PRO A 90 -4.77 -12.75 8.18
N LEU A 91 -4.65 -11.43 8.31
CA LEU A 91 -3.45 -10.79 8.83
C LEU A 91 -3.42 -10.86 10.35
N PRO A 92 -2.22 -11.02 10.98
CA PRO A 92 -2.09 -10.92 12.43
C PRO A 92 -2.48 -9.53 12.95
N ASN A 93 -2.98 -9.46 14.18
CA ASN A 93 -3.33 -8.18 14.80
C ASN A 93 -2.14 -7.22 14.88
N SER A 94 -0.94 -7.72 15.10
CA SER A 94 0.26 -6.88 15.16
C SER A 94 0.53 -6.15 13.84
N VAL A 95 0.19 -6.77 12.71
CA VAL A 95 0.30 -6.13 11.39
C VAL A 95 -0.70 -4.98 11.28
N TYR A 96 -1.95 -5.20 11.67
CA TYR A 96 -2.96 -4.14 11.69
C TYR A 96 -2.54 -2.98 12.61
N ASP A 97 -2.03 -3.30 13.80
CA ASP A 97 -1.58 -2.29 14.77
C ASP A 97 -0.45 -1.43 14.22
N LYS A 98 0.54 -2.07 13.60
CA LYS A 98 1.69 -1.36 13.00
C LYS A 98 1.27 -0.54 11.78
N SER A 99 0.39 -1.07 10.95
CA SER A 99 -0.19 -0.35 9.81
C SER A 99 -0.91 0.91 10.28
N LEU A 100 -1.75 0.80 11.30
CA LEU A 100 -2.51 1.91 11.84
C LEU A 100 -1.59 2.97 12.47
N ALA A 101 -0.64 2.55 13.30
CA ALA A 101 0.30 3.47 13.94
C ALA A 101 1.13 4.24 12.91
N HIS A 102 1.59 3.56 11.87
CA HIS A 102 2.35 4.18 10.79
C HIS A 102 1.49 5.18 10.01
N ALA A 103 0.25 4.82 9.68
CA ALA A 103 -0.66 5.71 8.99
C ALA A 103 -0.97 6.96 9.80
N LYS A 104 -1.25 6.83 11.09
CA LYS A 104 -1.51 7.96 11.98
C LYS A 104 -0.31 8.90 12.06
N ASP A 105 0.90 8.36 12.18
CA ASP A 105 2.12 9.16 12.22
C ASP A 105 2.30 9.98 10.94
N ARG A 106 2.14 9.34 9.79
CA ARG A 106 2.28 10.02 8.50
C ARG A 106 1.22 11.10 8.31
N ILE A 107 -0.03 10.78 8.61
CA ILE A 107 -1.14 11.75 8.50
C ILE A 107 -0.90 12.97 9.41
N SER A 108 -0.40 12.74 10.63
CA SER A 108 -0.09 13.85 11.56
C SER A 108 1.00 14.79 11.03
N LYS A 109 1.84 14.30 10.12
CA LYS A 109 2.88 15.08 9.45
C LYS A 109 2.45 15.63 8.09
N GLY A 110 1.18 15.51 7.74
CA GLY A 110 0.67 15.94 6.45
C GLY A 110 1.07 15.03 5.28
N GLN A 111 1.45 13.79 5.57
CA GLN A 111 1.89 12.82 4.55
C GLN A 111 0.81 11.77 4.31
N SER A 112 0.79 11.23 3.08
CA SER A 112 -0.04 10.06 2.76
C SER A 112 0.42 8.84 3.57
N PRO A 113 -0.49 7.94 3.99
CA PRO A 113 -0.11 6.66 4.58
C PRO A 113 0.76 5.79 3.66
N PHE A 114 0.68 6.00 2.37
CA PHE A 114 1.40 5.24 1.36
C PHE A 114 2.75 5.88 1.03
N TRP A 115 3.71 5.03 0.64
CA TRP A 115 5.00 5.50 0.13
C TRP A 115 4.79 6.42 -1.07
N GLN A 116 5.56 7.52 -1.12
CA GLN A 116 5.49 8.52 -2.19
C GLN A 116 6.90 8.80 -2.72
N ILE A 117 7.02 9.04 -4.04
CA ILE A 117 8.26 9.58 -4.60
C ILE A 117 8.51 10.98 -4.01
N PRO A 118 9.75 11.32 -3.62
CA PRO A 118 11.02 10.60 -3.79
C PRO A 118 11.53 9.88 -2.53
N GLU A 119 10.66 9.32 -1.73
CA GLU A 119 11.05 8.62 -0.50
C GLU A 119 12.01 7.47 -0.81
N SER A 120 12.90 7.18 0.14
CA SER A 120 13.81 6.03 0.04
C SER A 120 13.05 4.75 0.37
N TYR A 121 13.46 3.62 -0.24
CA TYR A 121 12.96 2.31 0.14
C TYR A 121 13.57 1.87 1.47
N THR A 122 12.79 1.12 2.25
CA THR A 122 13.25 0.49 3.47
C THR A 122 13.87 -0.86 3.14
N PRO A 123 15.05 -1.20 3.67
CA PRO A 123 15.61 -2.55 3.50
C PRO A 123 14.69 -3.61 4.10
N MET A 124 14.62 -4.78 3.46
CA MET A 124 13.84 -5.90 3.95
C MET A 124 14.33 -6.32 5.35
N PRO A 125 13.43 -6.66 6.28
CA PRO A 125 13.83 -7.13 7.59
C PRO A 125 14.60 -8.45 7.48
N LYS A 126 15.65 -8.57 8.27
CA LYS A 126 16.55 -9.75 8.25
C LYS A 126 16.04 -10.88 9.13
#